data_47ec7d0f9ed47351bc921fde27e83516
#
_entry.id   47ec7d0f9ed47351bc921fde27e83516
#
_cell.length_a   1.000
_cell.length_b   1.000
_cell.length_c   1.000
_cell.angle_alpha   90.00
_cell.angle_beta   90.00
_cell.angle_gamma   90.00
#
_symmetry.space_group_name_H-M   'P 1'
#
loop_
_entity.id
_entity.type
_entity.pdbx_description
1 polymer ?
#
loop_
_entity_poly.entity_id
_entity_poly.type
_entity_poly.pdbx_seq_one_letter_code
_entity_poly.pdbx_strand_id
1 'polypeptide(L)'
;VPSLAWGQTMGPLADSLSGFWENRPLPEQPVRQRKQPEFTPPGVRLGGWVLHPDISLSEKFDDNIDATARATRADLVTSIESGLRLESDWSRHHLDVELAGAYQNFLDHSEQSMISFGQIRATGRLDVSRALTVSGTIGQRWDHEERGSFEDEGASTLTAYRRAEALASLRYQPGRLGLESQIRFDRYDFESGGTAGSAVIDNGDRNRGAAALQLTADWELSPGSIAFVRGIYDLRRYDRTVDDFGDRRDSQGEQIETGVTRDH
;
A
#
# COMPACT_ATOMS: atom_id res chain seq x y z
N VAL A 1 -4.72 14.04 38.46
CA VAL A 1 -3.64 13.40 37.71
C VAL A 1 -4.17 13.22 36.30
N PRO A 2 -3.70 13.96 35.27
CA PRO A 2 -4.18 13.79 33.92
C PRO A 2 -3.48 12.55 33.29
N SER A 3 -4.27 11.62 32.81
CA SER A 3 -3.83 10.50 32.01
C SER A 3 -3.36 11.02 30.62
N LEU A 4 -2.07 10.89 30.36
CA LEU A 4 -1.50 11.11 29.04
C LEU A 4 -2.00 10.00 28.10
N ALA A 5 -2.96 10.35 27.24
CA ALA A 5 -3.33 9.54 26.11
C ALA A 5 -2.21 9.65 25.05
N TRP A 6 -1.40 8.61 24.92
CA TRP A 6 -0.47 8.43 23.81
C TRP A 6 -1.24 7.93 22.59
N GLY A 7 -1.97 8.84 21.95
CA GLY A 7 -2.48 8.65 20.61
C GLY A 7 -1.47 9.24 19.62
N GLN A 8 -0.35 8.56 19.39
CA GLN A 8 0.46 8.88 18.23
C GLN A 8 -0.23 8.26 17.03
N THR A 9 -0.87 9.07 16.21
CA THR A 9 -1.14 8.74 14.82
C THR A 9 0.20 8.37 14.18
N MET A 10 0.39 7.09 13.91
CA MET A 10 1.55 6.63 13.14
C MET A 10 1.45 7.28 11.76
N GLY A 11 2.37 8.23 11.49
CA GLY A 11 2.44 8.90 10.21
C GLY A 11 2.75 7.93 9.05
N PRO A 12 2.90 8.42 7.82
CA PRO A 12 3.08 7.62 6.58
C PRO A 12 4.22 6.59 6.61
N LEU A 13 5.09 6.59 7.62
CA LEU A 13 6.08 5.52 7.86
C LEU A 13 5.42 4.19 8.24
N ALA A 14 4.30 4.21 8.96
CA ALA A 14 3.59 2.98 9.29
C ALA A 14 3.08 2.28 8.03
N ASP A 15 2.60 3.05 7.04
CA ASP A 15 2.14 2.49 5.77
C ASP A 15 3.30 1.96 4.90
N SER A 16 4.46 2.62 4.90
CA SER A 16 5.62 2.12 4.16
C SER A 16 6.28 0.91 4.82
N LEU A 17 6.21 0.81 6.15
CA LEU A 17 6.71 -0.32 6.91
C LEU A 17 5.66 -1.44 7.07
N SER A 18 4.36 -1.17 6.91
CA SER A 18 3.30 -2.18 7.03
C SER A 18 3.54 -3.38 6.10
N GLY A 19 4.03 -3.13 4.87
CA GLY A 19 4.39 -4.18 3.94
C GLY A 19 5.55 -5.09 4.40
N PHE A 20 6.41 -4.66 5.33
CA PHE A 20 7.42 -5.54 5.95
C PHE A 20 6.81 -6.47 7.01
N TRP A 21 5.68 -6.06 7.61
CA TRP A 21 5.00 -6.84 8.65
C TRP A 21 4.03 -7.88 8.09
N GLU A 22 3.59 -7.74 6.84
CA GLU A 22 2.61 -8.63 6.21
C GLU A 22 3.14 -10.05 5.94
N ASN A 23 4.45 -10.25 5.93
CA ASN A 23 5.05 -11.60 5.84
C ASN A 23 5.15 -12.33 7.20
N ARG A 24 4.58 -11.79 8.27
CA ARG A 24 4.39 -12.55 9.51
C ARG A 24 3.27 -13.56 9.24
N PRO A 25 3.42 -14.86 9.60
CA PRO A 25 2.25 -15.73 9.69
C PRO A 25 1.26 -15.02 10.61
N LEU A 26 0.18 -14.52 10.03
CA LEU A 26 -0.87 -13.84 10.79
C LEU A 26 -1.38 -14.82 11.84
N PRO A 27 -1.55 -14.39 13.11
CA PRO A 27 -2.28 -15.17 14.07
C PRO A 27 -3.62 -15.53 13.43
N GLU A 28 -4.10 -16.75 13.64
CA GLU A 28 -5.27 -17.37 13.00
C GLU A 28 -6.29 -16.36 12.49
N GLN A 29 -6.36 -16.23 11.16
CA GLN A 29 -7.33 -15.31 10.54
C GLN A 29 -8.72 -15.69 11.01
N PRO A 30 -9.55 -14.74 11.47
CA PRO A 30 -10.94 -15.01 11.82
C PRO A 30 -11.60 -15.81 10.71
N VAL A 31 -12.45 -16.79 11.07
CA VAL A 31 -13.13 -17.69 10.11
C VAL A 31 -13.76 -16.95 8.92
N ARG A 32 -14.21 -15.71 9.15
CA ARG A 32 -14.78 -14.82 8.10
C ARG A 32 -13.75 -14.31 7.08
N GLN A 33 -12.46 -14.34 7.40
CA GLN A 33 -11.38 -13.87 6.50
C GLN A 33 -10.60 -15.03 5.89
N ARG A 34 -10.89 -16.27 6.24
CA ARG A 34 -10.28 -17.44 5.61
C ARG A 34 -10.74 -17.50 4.16
N LYS A 35 -9.79 -17.56 3.23
CA LYS A 35 -10.11 -17.86 1.83
C LYS A 35 -10.89 -19.15 1.79
N GLN A 36 -12.12 -19.10 1.28
CA GLN A 36 -12.96 -20.26 1.04
C GLN A 36 -12.81 -20.65 -0.43
N PRO A 37 -11.95 -21.63 -0.77
CA PRO A 37 -11.65 -21.99 -2.17
C PRO A 37 -12.90 -22.33 -2.98
N GLU A 38 -13.91 -22.88 -2.31
CA GLU A 38 -15.23 -23.26 -2.87
C GLU A 38 -16.06 -22.07 -3.38
N PHE A 39 -15.80 -20.86 -2.87
CA PHE A 39 -16.49 -19.63 -3.28
C PHE A 39 -15.61 -18.68 -4.08
N THR A 40 -14.33 -19.05 -4.34
CA THR A 40 -13.46 -18.24 -5.18
C THR A 40 -13.80 -18.48 -6.65
N PRO A 41 -14.15 -17.45 -7.44
CA PRO A 41 -14.41 -17.62 -8.86
C PRO A 41 -13.21 -18.31 -9.54
N PRO A 42 -13.45 -19.34 -10.38
CA PRO A 42 -12.37 -20.16 -10.95
C PRO A 42 -11.46 -19.41 -11.94
N GLY A 43 -11.87 -18.20 -12.37
CA GLY A 43 -11.16 -17.44 -13.38
C GLY A 43 -11.27 -18.06 -14.79
N VAL A 44 -10.70 -17.37 -15.76
CA VAL A 44 -10.64 -17.80 -17.16
C VAL A 44 -9.23 -18.31 -17.48
N ARG A 45 -9.09 -19.58 -17.81
CA ARG A 45 -7.80 -20.18 -18.18
C ARG A 45 -7.36 -19.77 -19.58
N LEU A 46 -6.16 -19.22 -19.70
CA LEU A 46 -5.53 -18.77 -20.93
C LEU A 46 -4.15 -19.43 -21.07
N GLY A 47 -4.14 -20.70 -21.43
CA GLY A 47 -2.90 -21.49 -21.47
C GLY A 47 -2.27 -21.66 -20.07
N GLY A 48 -1.05 -21.15 -19.88
CA GLY A 48 -0.35 -21.17 -18.59
C GLY A 48 -0.71 -20.01 -17.66
N TRP A 49 -1.87 -19.36 -17.86
CA TRP A 49 -2.35 -18.22 -17.09
C TRP A 49 -3.81 -18.41 -16.69
N VAL A 50 -4.18 -17.75 -15.60
CA VAL A 50 -5.58 -17.64 -15.17
C VAL A 50 -5.91 -16.16 -15.03
N LEU A 51 -6.98 -15.73 -15.70
CA LEU A 51 -7.48 -14.36 -15.67
C LEU A 51 -8.68 -14.29 -14.71
N HIS A 52 -8.63 -13.35 -13.78
CA HIS A 52 -9.68 -13.08 -12.82
C HIS A 52 -10.18 -11.64 -13.01
N PRO A 53 -11.22 -11.44 -13.82
CA PRO A 53 -11.90 -10.14 -13.89
C PRO A 53 -12.85 -9.98 -12.71
N ASP A 54 -12.94 -8.76 -12.20
CA ASP A 54 -13.96 -8.37 -11.24
C ASP A 54 -14.52 -6.99 -11.60
N ILE A 55 -15.77 -6.78 -11.26
CA ILE A 55 -16.45 -5.49 -11.35
C ILE A 55 -17.44 -5.38 -10.20
N SER A 56 -17.45 -4.26 -9.54
CA SER A 56 -18.46 -3.92 -8.55
C SER A 56 -19.13 -2.58 -8.88
N LEU A 57 -20.40 -2.49 -8.57
CA LEU A 57 -21.21 -1.29 -8.66
C LEU A 57 -21.79 -1.02 -7.27
N SER A 58 -21.62 0.18 -6.78
CA SER A 58 -22.20 0.60 -5.51
C SER A 58 -22.79 1.99 -5.63
N GLU A 59 -23.84 2.24 -4.83
CA GLU A 59 -24.46 3.56 -4.69
C GLU A 59 -24.41 3.99 -3.24
N LYS A 60 -24.01 5.23 -3.01
CA LYS A 60 -23.94 5.87 -1.70
C LYS A 60 -24.69 7.19 -1.76
N PHE A 61 -25.63 7.40 -0.85
CA PHE A 61 -26.11 8.75 -0.57
C PHE A 61 -25.16 9.42 0.41
N ASP A 62 -24.63 10.58 0.02
CA ASP A 62 -23.73 11.38 0.84
C ASP A 62 -24.36 12.75 1.05
N ASP A 63 -24.62 13.12 2.30
CA ASP A 63 -25.25 14.39 2.66
C ASP A 63 -24.24 15.54 2.78
N ASN A 64 -22.94 15.26 2.62
CA ASN A 64 -21.88 16.25 2.71
C ASN A 64 -20.67 15.89 1.84
N ILE A 65 -20.85 15.88 0.52
CA ILE A 65 -19.80 15.48 -0.44
C ILE A 65 -18.53 16.34 -0.39
N ASP A 66 -18.61 17.55 0.17
CA ASP A 66 -17.47 18.45 0.32
C ASP A 66 -16.78 18.35 1.68
N ALA A 67 -17.28 17.52 2.60
CA ALA A 67 -16.81 17.39 3.97
C ALA A 67 -16.72 18.74 4.72
N THR A 68 -17.65 19.68 4.44
CA THR A 68 -17.66 21.02 5.02
C THR A 68 -18.53 21.10 6.28
N ALA A 69 -18.13 21.93 7.25
CA ALA A 69 -18.90 22.13 8.48
C ALA A 69 -20.19 22.95 8.27
N ARG A 70 -20.31 23.68 7.17
CA ARG A 70 -21.46 24.54 6.83
C ARG A 70 -21.69 24.51 5.33
N ALA A 71 -22.93 24.77 4.91
CA ALA A 71 -23.33 24.75 3.50
C ALA A 71 -23.02 23.40 2.81
N THR A 72 -23.40 22.31 3.50
CA THR A 72 -23.23 20.94 3.00
C THR A 72 -24.00 20.74 1.70
N ARG A 73 -23.40 20.01 0.76
CA ARG A 73 -24.07 19.54 -0.47
C ARG A 73 -24.27 18.05 -0.40
N ALA A 74 -25.49 17.62 -0.69
CA ALA A 74 -25.82 16.20 -0.74
C ALA A 74 -25.82 15.70 -2.18
N ASP A 75 -25.44 14.45 -2.39
CA ASP A 75 -25.52 13.80 -3.70
C ASP A 75 -25.70 12.29 -3.58
N LEU A 76 -26.14 11.68 -4.67
CA LEU A 76 -26.09 10.24 -4.88
C LEU A 76 -24.85 9.90 -5.70
N VAL A 77 -23.93 9.16 -5.09
CA VAL A 77 -22.64 8.81 -5.69
C VAL A 77 -22.67 7.36 -6.14
N THR A 78 -22.59 7.14 -7.45
CA THR A 78 -22.45 5.83 -8.06
C THR A 78 -20.97 5.52 -8.24
N SER A 79 -20.46 4.47 -7.64
CA SER A 79 -19.08 4.02 -7.80
C SER A 79 -19.02 2.73 -8.62
N ILE A 80 -18.19 2.74 -9.66
CA ILE A 80 -17.85 1.58 -10.48
C ILE A 80 -16.40 1.25 -10.21
N GLU A 81 -16.16 0.07 -9.62
CA GLU A 81 -14.81 -0.44 -9.42
C GLU A 81 -14.57 -1.62 -10.35
N SER A 82 -13.41 -1.69 -10.95
CA SER A 82 -13.03 -2.77 -11.84
C SER A 82 -11.63 -3.27 -11.53
N GLY A 83 -11.46 -4.58 -11.58
CA GLY A 83 -10.20 -5.27 -11.39
C GLY A 83 -9.95 -6.31 -12.48
N LEU A 84 -8.68 -6.52 -12.76
CA LEU A 84 -8.22 -7.56 -13.67
C LEU A 84 -6.93 -8.12 -13.10
N ARG A 85 -6.96 -9.39 -12.67
CA ARG A 85 -5.78 -10.09 -12.19
C ARG A 85 -5.42 -11.21 -13.14
N LEU A 86 -4.18 -11.20 -13.61
CA LEU A 86 -3.60 -12.25 -14.45
C LEU A 86 -2.55 -12.99 -13.62
N GLU A 87 -2.83 -14.24 -13.29
CA GLU A 87 -1.98 -15.09 -12.47
C GLU A 87 -1.39 -16.22 -13.29
N SER A 88 -0.09 -16.50 -13.14
CA SER A 88 0.55 -17.65 -13.78
C SER A 88 0.15 -18.97 -13.11
N ASP A 89 -0.20 -19.97 -13.92
CA ASP A 89 -0.47 -21.36 -13.48
C ASP A 89 0.76 -22.25 -13.75
N TRP A 90 1.95 -21.78 -13.27
CA TRP A 90 3.20 -22.50 -13.46
C TRP A 90 3.53 -23.34 -12.22
N SER A 91 4.13 -24.50 -12.44
CA SER A 91 4.47 -25.43 -11.35
C SER A 91 5.64 -24.96 -10.48
N ARG A 92 6.46 -24.02 -10.91
CA ARG A 92 7.72 -23.64 -10.21
C ARG A 92 7.88 -22.15 -10.21
N HIS A 93 7.49 -21.27 -10.66
CA HIS A 93 7.66 -19.83 -10.57
C HIS A 93 6.27 -19.21 -10.46
N HIS A 94 6.19 -17.97 -10.07
CA HIS A 94 4.93 -17.28 -10.00
C HIS A 94 5.06 -15.88 -10.58
N LEU A 95 4.09 -15.46 -11.37
CA LEU A 95 3.92 -14.08 -11.81
C LEU A 95 2.45 -13.73 -11.74
N ASP A 96 2.18 -12.62 -11.10
CA ASP A 96 0.86 -12.05 -10.93
C ASP A 96 0.90 -10.60 -11.41
N VAL A 97 -0.09 -10.20 -12.21
CA VAL A 97 -0.25 -8.82 -12.69
C VAL A 97 -1.67 -8.38 -12.37
N GLU A 98 -1.79 -7.29 -11.65
CA GLU A 98 -3.06 -6.68 -11.25
C GLU A 98 -3.22 -5.32 -11.92
N LEU A 99 -4.40 -5.09 -12.46
CA LEU A 99 -4.92 -3.78 -12.86
C LEU A 99 -6.18 -3.53 -12.05
N ALA A 100 -6.30 -2.37 -11.46
CA ALA A 100 -7.52 -1.98 -10.73
C ALA A 100 -7.79 -0.49 -10.93
N GLY A 101 -9.05 -0.12 -10.84
CA GLY A 101 -9.44 1.28 -10.91
C GLY A 101 -10.89 1.47 -10.51
N ALA A 102 -11.22 2.69 -10.10
CA ALA A 102 -12.58 3.08 -9.77
C ALA A 102 -12.93 4.42 -10.38
N TYR A 103 -14.18 4.55 -10.77
CA TYR A 103 -14.79 5.79 -11.22
C TYR A 103 -15.98 6.11 -10.33
N GLN A 104 -16.07 7.35 -9.89
CA GLN A 104 -17.19 7.89 -9.12
C GLN A 104 -17.96 8.90 -9.97
N ASN A 105 -19.27 8.70 -10.02
CA ASN A 105 -20.20 9.60 -10.68
C ASN A 105 -21.13 10.23 -9.65
N PHE A 106 -21.16 11.56 -9.63
CA PHE A 106 -22.05 12.35 -8.81
C PHE A 106 -23.26 12.77 -9.66
N LEU A 107 -24.47 12.47 -9.17
CA LEU A 107 -25.70 12.64 -9.97
C LEU A 107 -26.02 14.12 -10.21
N ASP A 108 -26.02 14.94 -9.16
CA ASP A 108 -26.37 16.35 -9.21
C ASP A 108 -25.15 17.28 -9.36
N HIS A 109 -23.96 16.78 -8.99
CA HIS A 109 -22.70 17.52 -9.04
C HIS A 109 -21.69 16.82 -9.95
N SER A 110 -22.04 16.68 -11.23
CA SER A 110 -21.24 15.94 -12.21
C SER A 110 -19.82 16.48 -12.39
N GLU A 111 -19.56 17.74 -12.03
CA GLU A 111 -18.22 18.34 -12.00
C GLU A 111 -17.28 17.70 -10.95
N GLN A 112 -17.83 16.96 -9.97
CA GLN A 112 -17.08 16.18 -8.99
C GLN A 112 -16.77 14.75 -9.48
N SER A 113 -17.39 14.34 -10.61
CA SER A 113 -17.21 12.99 -11.13
C SER A 113 -15.78 12.77 -11.61
N MET A 114 -15.14 11.68 -11.21
CA MET A 114 -13.72 11.45 -11.46
C MET A 114 -13.33 9.96 -11.43
N ILE A 115 -12.16 9.68 -11.98
CA ILE A 115 -11.46 8.43 -11.68
C ILE A 115 -10.89 8.58 -10.26
N SER A 116 -11.46 7.86 -9.29
CA SER A 116 -11.09 7.99 -7.89
C SER A 116 -9.75 7.33 -7.58
N PHE A 117 -9.41 6.23 -8.27
CA PHE A 117 -8.07 5.67 -8.27
C PHE A 117 -7.79 4.83 -9.52
N GLY A 118 -6.51 4.60 -9.79
CA GLY A 118 -6.02 3.63 -10.76
C GLY A 118 -4.76 2.95 -10.24
N GLN A 119 -4.58 1.65 -10.51
CA GLN A 119 -3.42 0.89 -10.05
C GLN A 119 -2.99 -0.13 -11.09
N ILE A 120 -1.67 -0.26 -11.25
CA ILE A 120 -1.03 -1.41 -11.88
C ILE A 120 0.01 -1.97 -10.92
N ARG A 121 0.04 -3.29 -10.73
CA ARG A 121 1.01 -3.98 -9.88
C ARG A 121 1.42 -5.28 -10.54
N ALA A 122 2.71 -5.61 -10.47
CA ALA A 122 3.23 -6.91 -10.87
C ALA A 122 4.05 -7.49 -9.73
N THR A 123 3.77 -8.74 -9.37
CA THR A 123 4.47 -9.49 -8.32
C THR A 123 5.00 -10.79 -8.90
N GLY A 124 6.30 -11.02 -8.72
CA GLY A 124 6.98 -12.21 -9.23
C GLY A 124 7.72 -12.98 -8.14
N ARG A 125 7.79 -14.31 -8.31
CA ARG A 125 8.61 -15.20 -7.50
C ARG A 125 9.35 -16.18 -8.40
N LEU A 126 10.66 -16.25 -8.22
CA LEU A 126 11.56 -17.18 -8.89
C LEU A 126 12.12 -18.16 -7.85
N ASP A 127 11.74 -19.44 -7.95
CA ASP A 127 12.30 -20.52 -7.16
C ASP A 127 13.60 -20.98 -7.86
N VAL A 128 14.72 -20.31 -7.54
CA VAL A 128 16.03 -20.54 -8.19
C VAL A 128 16.56 -21.95 -7.86
N SER A 129 16.42 -22.33 -6.59
CA SER A 129 16.75 -23.67 -6.10
C SER A 129 15.82 -24.06 -4.96
N ARG A 130 16.00 -25.24 -4.37
CA ARG A 130 15.24 -25.65 -3.16
C ARG A 130 15.51 -24.75 -1.94
N ALA A 131 16.68 -24.11 -1.93
CA ALA A 131 17.10 -23.27 -0.82
C ALA A 131 17.06 -21.77 -1.14
N LEU A 132 16.88 -21.37 -2.40
CA LEU A 132 16.97 -19.97 -2.83
C LEU A 132 15.74 -19.55 -3.59
N THR A 133 15.05 -18.56 -3.06
CA THR A 133 13.90 -17.89 -3.69
C THR A 133 14.20 -16.40 -3.84
N VAL A 134 13.86 -15.84 -4.98
CA VAL A 134 13.90 -14.40 -5.26
C VAL A 134 12.47 -13.97 -5.57
N SER A 135 12.01 -12.91 -4.95
CA SER A 135 10.70 -12.33 -5.25
C SER A 135 10.81 -10.82 -5.40
N GLY A 136 9.82 -10.24 -6.05
CA GLY A 136 9.75 -8.81 -6.25
C GLY A 136 8.36 -8.35 -6.61
N THR A 137 8.10 -7.09 -6.28
CA THR A 137 6.86 -6.38 -6.62
C THR A 137 7.24 -5.03 -7.19
N ILE A 138 6.60 -4.63 -8.26
CA ILE A 138 6.63 -3.26 -8.77
C ILE A 138 5.19 -2.80 -8.95
N GLY A 139 4.92 -1.53 -8.67
CA GLY A 139 3.59 -0.99 -8.80
C GLY A 139 3.57 0.50 -9.01
N GLN A 140 2.48 0.96 -9.59
CA GLN A 140 2.13 2.37 -9.75
C GLN A 140 0.67 2.54 -9.38
N ARG A 141 0.40 3.52 -8.51
CA ARG A 141 -0.94 3.93 -8.10
C ARG A 141 -1.14 5.42 -8.38
N TRP A 142 -2.29 5.77 -8.89
CA TRP A 142 -2.82 7.13 -9.04
C TRP A 142 -4.02 7.25 -8.12
N ASP A 143 -4.04 8.24 -7.27
CA ASP A 143 -5.07 8.40 -6.25
C ASP A 143 -5.27 9.87 -5.90
N HIS A 144 -6.24 10.16 -5.06
CA HIS A 144 -6.51 11.49 -4.54
C HIS A 144 -6.56 11.44 -3.00
N GLU A 145 -6.25 12.55 -2.36
CA GLU A 145 -6.47 12.71 -0.93
C GLU A 145 -7.98 12.80 -0.65
N GLU A 146 -8.39 12.23 0.48
CA GLU A 146 -9.79 12.26 0.86
C GLU A 146 -10.20 13.66 1.35
N ARG A 147 -11.39 14.10 0.98
CA ARG A 147 -11.98 15.34 1.49
C ARG A 147 -12.11 15.29 3.02
N GLY A 148 -11.75 16.42 3.66
CA GLY A 148 -11.80 16.55 5.10
C GLY A 148 -10.70 15.76 5.83
N SER A 149 -9.73 15.19 5.11
CA SER A 149 -8.50 14.70 5.71
C SER A 149 -7.67 15.86 6.26
N PHE A 150 -6.74 15.55 7.16
CA PHE A 150 -5.86 16.59 7.74
C PHE A 150 -5.01 17.30 6.68
N GLU A 151 -4.70 16.61 5.59
CA GLU A 151 -3.94 17.13 4.46
C GLU A 151 -4.80 17.87 3.42
N ASP A 152 -6.15 17.82 3.54
CA ASP A 152 -7.05 18.60 2.67
C ASP A 152 -7.06 20.07 3.12
N GLU A 153 -6.25 20.90 2.49
CA GLU A 153 -6.12 22.34 2.76
C GLU A 153 -7.33 23.16 2.27
N GLY A 154 -8.48 22.52 2.03
CA GLY A 154 -9.69 23.17 1.52
C GLY A 154 -9.57 23.59 0.06
N ALA A 155 -8.79 22.86 -0.71
CA ALA A 155 -8.70 23.03 -2.16
C ALA A 155 -10.07 22.80 -2.82
N SER A 156 -10.35 23.54 -3.89
CA SER A 156 -11.59 23.35 -4.67
C SER A 156 -11.63 21.98 -5.36
N THR A 157 -10.47 21.40 -5.61
CA THR A 157 -10.28 20.07 -6.20
C THR A 157 -9.47 19.20 -5.26
N LEU A 158 -9.73 17.88 -5.28
CA LEU A 158 -8.93 16.92 -4.50
C LEU A 158 -7.48 16.94 -4.99
N THR A 159 -6.54 16.88 -4.05
CA THR A 159 -5.12 16.76 -4.37
C THR A 159 -4.84 15.37 -4.92
N ALA A 160 -4.51 15.30 -6.21
CA ALA A 160 -4.08 14.07 -6.84
C ALA A 160 -2.62 13.74 -6.49
N TYR A 161 -2.31 12.46 -6.37
CA TYR A 161 -0.94 12.01 -6.21
C TYR A 161 -0.67 10.71 -6.94
N ARG A 162 0.60 10.47 -7.22
CA ARG A 162 1.10 9.21 -7.76
C ARG A 162 2.04 8.57 -6.75
N ARG A 163 1.91 7.27 -6.58
CA ARG A 163 2.84 6.46 -5.81
C ARG A 163 3.41 5.37 -6.70
N ALA A 164 4.73 5.35 -6.84
CA ALA A 164 5.46 4.22 -7.41
C ALA A 164 6.09 3.42 -6.27
N GLU A 165 6.02 2.09 -6.36
CA GLU A 165 6.64 1.18 -5.40
C GLU A 165 7.48 0.13 -6.09
N ALA A 166 8.58 -0.27 -5.46
CA ALA A 166 9.37 -1.43 -5.85
C ALA A 166 9.86 -2.15 -4.59
N LEU A 167 9.68 -3.46 -4.56
CA LEU A 167 10.17 -4.35 -3.52
C LEU A 167 10.95 -5.49 -4.16
N ALA A 168 12.12 -5.81 -3.64
CA ALA A 168 12.86 -7.01 -4.00
C ALA A 168 13.22 -7.78 -2.72
N SER A 169 13.09 -9.10 -2.76
CA SER A 169 13.41 -9.99 -1.64
C SER A 169 14.22 -11.18 -2.13
N LEU A 170 15.21 -11.55 -1.34
CA LEU A 170 16.01 -12.75 -1.54
C LEU A 170 15.96 -13.57 -0.24
N ARG A 171 15.46 -14.81 -0.32
CA ARG A 171 15.41 -15.75 0.78
C ARG A 171 16.32 -16.94 0.47
N TYR A 172 17.29 -17.21 1.37
CA TYR A 172 18.16 -18.36 1.29
C TYR A 172 18.02 -19.22 2.55
N GLN A 173 17.59 -20.46 2.38
CA GLN A 173 17.30 -21.39 3.47
C GLN A 173 17.85 -22.79 3.16
N PRO A 174 19.17 -23.05 3.34
CA PRO A 174 19.80 -24.34 3.03
C PRO A 174 19.49 -25.42 4.06
N GLY A 175 18.78 -25.13 5.14
CA GLY A 175 18.45 -26.07 6.21
C GLY A 175 17.72 -25.34 7.33
N ARG A 176 18.23 -25.45 8.57
CA ARG A 176 17.65 -24.74 9.72
C ARG A 176 17.97 -23.25 9.78
N LEU A 177 18.99 -22.81 9.04
CA LEU A 177 19.35 -21.40 8.92
C LEU A 177 18.56 -20.79 7.77
N GLY A 178 17.87 -19.69 8.03
CA GLY A 178 17.26 -18.83 7.03
C GLY A 178 17.95 -17.47 7.02
N LEU A 179 18.20 -16.94 5.83
CA LEU A 179 18.71 -15.59 5.60
C LEU A 179 17.77 -14.91 4.61
N GLU A 180 17.32 -13.71 4.95
CA GLU A 180 16.47 -12.93 4.09
C GLU A 180 16.97 -11.49 3.99
N SER A 181 16.98 -10.98 2.78
CA SER A 181 17.25 -9.58 2.48
C SER A 181 16.06 -9.02 1.70
N GLN A 182 15.53 -7.89 2.16
CA GLN A 182 14.47 -7.16 1.46
C GLN A 182 14.91 -5.73 1.26
N ILE A 183 14.65 -5.19 0.07
CA ILE A 183 14.86 -3.78 -0.24
C ILE A 183 13.56 -3.22 -0.83
N ARG A 184 13.15 -2.06 -0.33
CA ARG A 184 11.93 -1.38 -0.76
C ARG A 184 12.25 0.04 -1.16
N PHE A 185 11.57 0.50 -2.20
CA PHE A 185 11.57 1.89 -2.66
C PHE A 185 10.13 2.33 -2.86
N ASP A 186 9.82 3.53 -2.38
CA ASP A 186 8.56 4.23 -2.60
C ASP A 186 8.86 5.64 -3.11
N ARG A 187 8.08 6.09 -4.07
CA ARG A 187 8.11 7.47 -4.58
C ARG A 187 6.70 8.03 -4.54
N TYR A 188 6.56 9.22 -3.96
CA TYR A 188 5.33 9.99 -3.94
C TYR A 188 5.51 11.29 -4.67
N ASP A 189 4.64 11.57 -5.63
CA ASP A 189 4.58 12.81 -6.38
C ASP A 189 3.15 13.36 -6.26
N PHE A 190 3.01 14.54 -5.64
CA PHE A 190 1.75 15.24 -5.43
C PHE A 190 1.55 16.29 -6.51
N GLU A 191 0.33 16.41 -7.00
CA GLU A 191 -0.04 17.45 -7.96
C GLU A 191 -0.40 18.73 -7.20
N SER A 192 -0.04 19.87 -7.77
CA SER A 192 -0.46 21.17 -7.25
C SER A 192 -1.95 21.36 -7.49
N GLY A 193 -2.66 21.83 -6.50
CA GLY A 193 -4.10 22.08 -6.54
C GLY A 193 -4.45 23.54 -6.73
N GLY A 194 -5.72 23.84 -7.01
CA GLY A 194 -6.26 25.20 -7.06
C GLY A 194 -7.24 25.45 -5.92
N THR A 195 -7.27 26.68 -5.39
CA THR A 195 -8.34 27.14 -4.50
C THR A 195 -9.46 27.80 -5.30
N ALA A 196 -10.64 27.92 -4.71
CA ALA A 196 -11.79 28.64 -5.28
C ALA A 196 -11.48 30.13 -5.61
N GLY A 197 -10.36 30.67 -5.11
CA GLY A 197 -9.91 32.04 -5.33
C GLY A 197 -8.75 32.19 -6.33
N SER A 198 -8.47 31.19 -7.17
CA SER A 198 -7.37 31.18 -8.16
C SER A 198 -5.93 31.14 -7.57
N ALA A 199 -5.78 30.96 -6.26
CA ALA A 199 -4.46 30.66 -5.69
C ALA A 199 -4.08 29.22 -6.01
N VAL A 200 -2.82 28.99 -6.36
CA VAL A 200 -2.28 27.63 -6.56
C VAL A 200 -1.71 27.15 -5.23
N ILE A 201 -2.20 26.00 -4.77
CA ILE A 201 -1.58 25.27 -3.66
C ILE A 201 -0.45 24.43 -4.26
N ASP A 202 0.78 24.76 -3.89
CA ASP A 202 1.97 24.05 -4.35
C ASP A 202 2.30 22.90 -3.38
N ASN A 203 2.02 21.68 -3.79
CA ASN A 203 2.32 20.47 -3.02
C ASN A 203 3.71 19.89 -3.32
N GLY A 204 4.57 20.62 -4.03
CA GLY A 204 5.90 20.13 -4.43
C GLY A 204 6.85 19.87 -3.26
N ASP A 205 6.62 20.50 -2.10
CA ASP A 205 7.33 20.25 -0.85
C ASP A 205 7.02 18.88 -0.23
N ARG A 206 5.92 18.24 -0.66
CA ARG A 206 5.45 16.92 -0.19
C ARG A 206 6.01 15.77 -1.01
N ASN A 207 6.60 16.08 -2.18
CA ASN A 207 7.24 15.09 -3.06
C ASN A 207 8.43 14.46 -2.37
N ARG A 208 8.45 13.12 -2.34
CA ARG A 208 9.48 12.39 -1.59
C ARG A 208 9.76 11.00 -2.14
N GLY A 209 11.00 10.57 -1.93
CA GLY A 209 11.40 9.17 -2.06
C GLY A 209 11.67 8.56 -0.69
N ALA A 210 11.35 7.29 -0.53
CA ALA A 210 11.69 6.49 0.63
C ALA A 210 12.38 5.20 0.20
N ALA A 211 13.36 4.75 0.98
CA ALA A 211 14.02 3.47 0.79
C ALA A 211 14.15 2.76 2.14
N ALA A 212 14.00 1.45 2.15
CA ALA A 212 14.22 0.66 3.34
C ALA A 212 14.97 -0.63 2.98
N LEU A 213 15.90 -1.03 3.84
CA LEU A 213 16.61 -2.30 3.78
C LEU A 213 16.31 -3.08 5.05
N GLN A 214 15.85 -4.32 4.89
CA GLN A 214 15.67 -5.26 5.98
C GLN A 214 16.57 -6.47 5.76
N LEU A 215 17.29 -6.86 6.80
CA LEU A 215 18.09 -8.11 6.84
C LEU A 215 17.57 -8.95 8.00
N THR A 216 17.23 -10.20 7.73
CA THR A 216 16.75 -11.14 8.74
C THR A 216 17.61 -12.41 8.69
N ALA A 217 18.10 -12.85 9.85
CA ALA A 217 18.65 -14.18 10.04
C ALA A 217 17.75 -14.94 11.03
N ASP A 218 17.36 -16.13 10.68
CA ASP A 218 16.51 -16.97 11.50
C ASP A 218 17.08 -18.39 11.61
N TRP A 219 16.82 -19.03 12.76
CA TRP A 219 17.27 -20.37 13.04
C TRP A 219 16.14 -21.21 13.63
N GLU A 220 15.84 -22.33 12.98
CA GLU A 220 14.89 -23.30 13.49
C GLU A 220 15.48 -24.06 14.68
N LEU A 221 15.00 -23.75 15.88
CA LEU A 221 15.41 -24.39 17.14
C LEU A 221 14.85 -25.81 17.25
N SER A 222 13.57 -25.96 16.91
CA SER A 222 12.83 -27.22 16.86
C SER A 222 11.67 -27.06 15.86
N PRO A 223 11.03 -28.14 15.41
CA PRO A 223 9.83 -28.02 14.58
C PRO A 223 8.82 -27.07 15.19
N GLY A 224 8.43 -26.03 14.44
CA GLY A 224 7.51 -24.97 14.88
C GLY A 224 8.09 -23.92 15.82
N SER A 225 9.41 -23.91 16.09
CA SER A 225 10.04 -22.89 16.93
C SER A 225 11.23 -22.27 16.21
N ILE A 226 11.19 -20.96 15.96
CA ILE A 226 12.20 -20.22 15.19
C ILE A 226 12.67 -19.02 16.00
N ALA A 227 14.00 -18.95 16.24
CA ALA A 227 14.63 -17.74 16.76
C ALA A 227 15.06 -16.85 15.60
N PHE A 228 14.96 -15.54 15.74
CA PHE A 228 15.38 -14.61 14.69
C PHE A 228 16.07 -13.37 15.26
N VAL A 229 16.89 -12.77 14.41
CA VAL A 229 17.38 -11.39 14.53
C VAL A 229 17.11 -10.68 13.22
N ARG A 230 16.62 -9.44 13.32
CA ARG A 230 16.28 -8.58 12.18
C ARG A 230 16.84 -7.20 12.39
N GLY A 231 17.51 -6.67 11.38
CA GLY A 231 17.90 -5.28 11.28
C GLY A 231 17.13 -4.59 10.19
N ILE A 232 16.67 -3.37 10.44
CA ILE A 232 15.98 -2.51 9.48
C ILE A 232 16.70 -1.17 9.45
N TYR A 233 16.96 -0.67 8.27
CA TYR A 233 17.43 0.69 8.01
C TYR A 233 16.47 1.36 7.04
N ASP A 234 15.98 2.53 7.38
CA ASP A 234 15.09 3.31 6.51
C ASP A 234 15.61 4.72 6.26
N LEU A 235 15.25 5.27 5.11
CA LEU A 235 15.66 6.56 4.64
C LEU A 235 14.49 7.23 3.92
N ARG A 236 14.20 8.49 4.27
CA ARG A 236 13.23 9.33 3.56
C ARG A 236 13.90 10.63 3.15
N ARG A 237 13.70 11.01 1.90
CA ARG A 237 14.20 12.25 1.32
C ARG A 237 13.10 12.99 0.59
N TYR A 238 12.94 14.25 0.92
CA TYR A 238 12.03 15.17 0.25
C TYR A 238 12.77 15.90 -0.88
N ASP A 239 12.04 16.22 -1.95
CA ASP A 239 12.62 16.95 -3.09
C ASP A 239 13.01 18.37 -2.72
N ARG A 240 12.26 18.99 -1.82
CA ARG A 240 12.58 20.29 -1.24
C ARG A 240 13.27 20.12 0.10
N THR A 241 14.32 20.91 0.30
CA THR A 241 15.10 20.88 1.55
C THR A 241 14.27 21.27 2.77
N VAL A 242 13.32 22.18 2.58
CA VAL A 242 12.38 22.66 3.60
C VAL A 242 10.97 22.68 3.04
N ASP A 243 9.99 22.53 3.89
CA ASP A 243 8.58 22.69 3.57
C ASP A 243 8.16 24.18 3.57
N ASP A 244 6.89 24.45 3.37
CA ASP A 244 6.33 25.81 3.33
C ASP A 244 6.40 26.52 4.69
N PHE A 245 6.63 25.78 5.80
CA PHE A 245 6.84 26.31 7.14
C PHE A 245 8.32 26.50 7.49
N GLY A 246 9.25 26.08 6.60
CA GLY A 246 10.69 26.17 6.80
C GLY A 246 11.31 24.96 7.51
N ASP A 247 10.54 23.89 7.73
CA ASP A 247 10.99 22.70 8.45
C ASP A 247 11.61 21.66 7.49
N ARG A 248 12.65 20.97 7.99
CA ARG A 248 13.27 19.84 7.28
C ARG A 248 12.56 18.55 7.67
N ARG A 249 12.07 17.81 6.67
CA ARG A 249 11.32 16.56 6.87
C ARG A 249 12.10 15.30 6.48
N ASP A 250 13.34 15.44 5.99
CA ASP A 250 14.22 14.31 5.76
C ASP A 250 14.43 13.51 7.04
N SER A 251 14.37 12.20 6.94
CA SER A 251 14.54 11.32 8.10
C SER A 251 15.28 10.05 7.73
N GLN A 252 15.87 9.43 8.73
CA GLN A 252 16.45 8.09 8.67
C GLN A 252 16.20 7.38 9.98
N GLY A 253 16.08 6.06 9.93
CA GLY A 253 15.82 5.24 11.09
C GLY A 253 16.60 3.93 11.05
N GLU A 254 16.88 3.40 12.24
CA GLU A 254 17.51 2.11 12.44
C GLU A 254 16.74 1.37 13.52
N GLN A 255 16.47 0.09 13.26
CA GLN A 255 15.77 -0.77 14.21
C GLN A 255 16.42 -2.14 14.24
N ILE A 256 16.56 -2.71 15.43
CA ILE A 256 16.99 -4.11 15.62
C ILE A 256 15.90 -4.81 16.43
N GLU A 257 15.50 -5.97 15.93
CA GLU A 257 14.53 -6.85 16.59
C GLU A 257 15.15 -8.22 16.81
N THR A 258 14.84 -8.84 17.92
CA THR A 258 15.15 -10.25 18.21
C THR A 258 13.93 -10.92 18.83
N GLY A 259 13.75 -12.18 18.53
CA GLY A 259 12.60 -12.90 19.08
C GLY A 259 12.62 -14.38 18.80
N VAL A 260 11.63 -15.05 19.36
CA VAL A 260 11.31 -16.45 19.08
C VAL A 260 9.83 -16.53 18.72
N THR A 261 9.54 -17.13 17.58
CA THR A 261 8.17 -17.50 17.18
C THR A 261 7.94 -18.97 17.44
N ARG A 262 6.74 -19.33 17.86
CA ARG A 262 6.34 -20.72 18.08
C ARG A 262 4.94 -20.93 17.48
N ASP A 263 4.85 -21.92 16.60
CA ASP A 263 3.57 -22.41 16.10
C ASP A 263 2.92 -23.32 17.16
N HIS A 264 1.64 -23.10 17.44
CA HIS A 264 0.85 -23.89 18.38
C HIS A 264 -0.08 -24.84 17.63
#